data_7b976fbefe6c11b9e9a789b1e7a9be65
#
_entry.id   7b976fbefe6c11b9e9a789b1e7a9be65
#
_cell.length_a   1.000
_cell.length_b   1.000
_cell.length_c   1.000
_cell.angle_alpha   90.00
_cell.angle_beta   90.00
_cell.angle_gamma   90.00
#
_symmetry.space_group_name_H-M   'P 1'
#
loop_
_entity.id
_entity.type
_entity.pdbx_description
1 polymer ?
#
loop_
_entity_poly.entity_id
_entity_poly.type
_entity_poly.pdbx_seq_one_letter_code
_entity_poly.pdbx_strand_id
1 'polypeptide(L)'
;MIFISIMRKYEHFFYSHGKLLLTGEYFILYGAYGLALPTVKGQSFTIYYDKNCSGSYGLHWKSFDNIDKPWFEVFFKLPSLDICYNTEKKTAFRLRNLLLESRKIKKNFLKNSFGIFYVKTKLEFPINWGLGSSSTLINNIAKWASIDPYKLLEKNFPGSGYDIACVSNSKPIIFKLKNKKPHVVTINFNPPFKKKLFFLHLNKKKNTCEGIRFFRSKKNISSKSIDSISSITKKIIVCKTLKEFEILLLKHERIISGILDIPTVKEHYFPDYLGIVKSLGTWGGDFVLISFRKGMKKYFSKKGFHTILSFDEMIL
;
A
#
# COMPACT_ATOMS: atom_id res chain seq x y z
N MET A 1 -24.92 -30.30 22.39
CA MET A 1 -23.46 -30.08 22.43
C MET A 1 -23.21 -28.57 22.40
N ILE A 2 -23.03 -28.02 23.58
CA ILE A 2 -22.94 -26.52 23.79
C ILE A 2 -21.56 -26.09 23.32
N PHE A 3 -21.50 -25.37 22.22
CA PHE A 3 -20.28 -24.66 21.80
C PHE A 3 -20.04 -23.51 22.79
N ILE A 4 -19.24 -23.74 23.80
CA ILE A 4 -18.66 -22.68 24.62
C ILE A 4 -17.67 -21.95 23.70
N SER A 5 -18.09 -20.83 23.13
CA SER A 5 -17.23 -19.86 22.50
C SER A 5 -16.33 -19.27 23.61
N ILE A 6 -15.19 -19.92 23.86
CA ILE A 6 -14.13 -19.35 24.67
C ILE A 6 -13.68 -18.11 23.91
N MET A 7 -14.02 -16.93 24.39
CA MET A 7 -13.46 -15.65 23.93
C MET A 7 -11.94 -15.74 24.13
N ARG A 8 -11.22 -16.14 23.07
CA ARG A 8 -9.76 -16.16 23.07
C ARG A 8 -9.29 -14.72 23.17
N LYS A 9 -8.69 -14.36 24.31
CA LYS A 9 -8.09 -13.04 24.52
C LYS A 9 -6.86 -12.96 23.62
N TYR A 10 -6.85 -12.01 22.66
CA TYR A 10 -5.68 -11.77 21.82
C TYR A 10 -4.53 -11.28 22.68
N GLU A 11 -3.34 -11.84 22.53
CA GLU A 11 -2.13 -11.35 23.22
C GLU A 11 -1.61 -10.07 22.58
N HIS A 12 -1.69 -9.98 21.23
CA HIS A 12 -1.25 -8.81 20.49
C HIS A 12 -2.22 -8.47 19.35
N PHE A 13 -2.43 -7.19 19.18
CA PHE A 13 -3.17 -6.62 18.05
C PHE A 13 -2.34 -5.52 17.41
N PHE A 14 -2.13 -5.63 16.09
CA PHE A 14 -1.51 -4.59 15.29
C PHE A 14 -2.41 -4.21 14.14
N TYR A 15 -2.30 -2.95 13.73
CA TYR A 15 -3.02 -2.42 12.58
C TYR A 15 -2.08 -1.53 11.77
N SER A 16 -2.24 -1.59 10.45
CA SER A 16 -1.56 -0.69 9.52
C SER A 16 -2.55 -0.19 8.48
N HIS A 17 -2.65 1.13 8.33
CA HIS A 17 -3.44 1.74 7.28
C HIS A 17 -2.86 1.39 5.91
N GLY A 18 -3.70 1.35 4.88
CA GLY A 18 -3.24 1.26 3.51
C GLY A 18 -2.56 2.57 3.09
N LYS A 19 -2.14 2.63 1.82
CA LYS A 19 -1.40 3.77 1.27
C LYS A 19 -1.85 4.15 -0.13
N LEU A 20 -1.77 5.43 -0.44
CA LEU A 20 -1.83 5.97 -1.79
C LEU A 20 -0.68 6.95 -2.02
N LEU A 21 -0.05 6.91 -3.17
CA LEU A 21 0.90 7.93 -3.61
C LEU A 21 0.16 8.92 -4.50
N LEU A 22 0.03 10.17 -4.03
CA LEU A 22 -0.68 11.21 -4.78
C LEU A 22 0.21 11.88 -5.82
N THR A 23 1.48 12.11 -5.48
CA THR A 23 2.49 12.69 -6.38
C THR A 23 3.85 12.05 -6.19
N GLY A 24 4.70 12.16 -7.18
CA GLY A 24 6.09 11.68 -7.12
C GLY A 24 6.27 10.25 -7.63
N GLU A 25 5.26 9.64 -8.27
CA GLU A 25 5.34 8.28 -8.82
C GLU A 25 6.63 8.11 -9.62
N TYR A 26 7.36 7.01 -9.35
CA TYR A 26 8.68 6.69 -9.89
C TYR A 26 9.80 7.69 -9.57
N PHE A 27 9.54 9.01 -9.64
CA PHE A 27 10.55 10.04 -9.41
C PHE A 27 11.09 10.07 -7.98
N ILE A 28 10.33 9.55 -7.00
CA ILE A 28 10.82 9.36 -5.62
C ILE A 28 12.06 8.45 -5.57
N LEU A 29 12.23 7.54 -6.54
CA LEU A 29 13.42 6.69 -6.66
C LEU A 29 14.69 7.49 -6.98
N TYR A 30 14.52 8.68 -7.56
CA TYR A 30 15.55 9.63 -7.96
C TYR A 30 15.63 10.86 -7.06
N GLY A 31 14.98 10.82 -5.91
CA GLY A 31 15.05 11.86 -4.89
C GLY A 31 14.08 13.02 -5.07
N ALA A 32 13.05 12.90 -5.92
CA ALA A 32 11.94 13.85 -5.92
C ALA A 32 11.11 13.74 -4.65
N TYR A 33 10.43 14.83 -4.28
CA TYR A 33 9.41 14.77 -3.24
C TYR A 33 8.18 14.02 -3.74
N GLY A 34 7.66 13.14 -2.89
CA GLY A 34 6.38 12.48 -3.07
C GLY A 34 5.42 12.81 -1.93
N LEU A 35 4.13 12.92 -2.24
CA LEU A 35 3.06 13.04 -1.26
C LEU A 35 2.33 11.71 -1.19
N ALA A 36 2.42 11.04 -0.04
CA ALA A 36 1.74 9.79 0.22
C ALA A 36 0.67 9.97 1.32
N LEU A 37 -0.47 9.34 1.12
CA LEU A 37 -1.66 9.48 1.94
C LEU A 37 -2.02 8.11 2.52
N PRO A 38 -2.13 7.97 3.87
CA PRO A 38 -2.68 6.77 4.49
C PRO A 38 -4.17 6.68 4.17
N THR A 39 -4.66 5.44 3.97
CA THR A 39 -6.07 5.21 3.69
C THR A 39 -6.85 4.88 4.96
N VAL A 40 -8.16 5.20 4.97
CA VAL A 40 -9.07 4.81 6.05
C VAL A 40 -9.01 3.30 6.28
N LYS A 41 -9.08 2.53 5.21
CA LYS A 41 -9.01 1.07 5.24
C LYS A 41 -7.57 0.58 5.34
N GLY A 42 -7.37 -0.49 6.09
CA GLY A 42 -6.05 -1.07 6.33
C GLY A 42 -6.03 -2.59 6.43
N GLN A 43 -5.11 -3.08 7.23
CA GLN A 43 -4.96 -4.49 7.54
C GLN A 43 -4.77 -4.69 9.04
N SER A 44 -5.66 -5.47 9.64
CA SER A 44 -5.50 -5.93 11.02
C SER A 44 -4.63 -7.19 11.08
N PHE A 45 -3.99 -7.36 12.23
CA PHE A 45 -3.08 -8.45 12.51
C PHE A 45 -3.24 -8.82 13.99
N THR A 46 -3.82 -9.98 14.27
CA THR A 46 -4.08 -10.46 15.62
C THR A 46 -3.30 -11.72 15.88
N ILE A 47 -2.77 -11.86 17.08
CA ILE A 47 -2.00 -13.01 17.51
C ILE A 47 -2.61 -13.56 18.79
N TYR A 48 -2.77 -14.86 18.83
CA TYR A 48 -3.06 -15.63 20.03
C TYR A 48 -1.99 -16.69 20.22
N TYR A 49 -1.54 -16.89 21.44
CA TYR A 49 -0.57 -17.93 21.78
C TYR A 49 -1.19 -18.94 22.74
N ASP A 50 -1.20 -20.21 22.35
CA ASP A 50 -1.68 -21.30 23.15
C ASP A 50 -0.52 -22.14 23.66
N LYS A 51 -0.30 -22.08 24.98
CA LYS A 51 0.78 -22.84 25.68
C LYS A 51 0.38 -24.29 25.97
N ASN A 52 -0.93 -24.59 25.95
CA ASN A 52 -1.45 -25.87 26.44
C ASN A 52 -1.53 -26.96 25.37
N CYS A 53 -1.09 -26.66 24.14
CA CYS A 53 -0.99 -27.66 23.08
C CYS A 53 0.17 -28.59 23.33
N SER A 54 -0.08 -29.73 24.01
CA SER A 54 0.92 -30.74 24.27
C SER A 54 1.43 -31.39 22.97
N GLY A 55 2.76 -31.35 22.76
CA GLY A 55 3.44 -32.07 21.69
C GLY A 55 3.51 -31.38 20.31
N SER A 56 2.92 -30.21 20.13
CA SER A 56 2.97 -29.50 18.85
C SER A 56 3.54 -28.08 19.02
N TYR A 57 4.58 -27.77 18.24
CA TYR A 57 5.19 -26.43 18.20
C TYR A 57 4.98 -25.84 16.83
N GLY A 58 4.26 -24.73 16.74
CA GLY A 58 3.93 -24.23 15.42
C GLY A 58 3.42 -22.81 15.36
N LEU A 59 3.29 -22.36 14.13
CA LEU A 59 2.67 -21.11 13.76
C LEU A 59 1.57 -21.39 12.74
N HIS A 60 0.34 -21.24 13.17
CA HIS A 60 -0.85 -21.34 12.32
C HIS A 60 -1.25 -19.95 11.86
N TRP A 61 -1.19 -19.72 10.56
CA TRP A 61 -1.46 -18.43 9.95
C TRP A 61 -2.68 -18.51 9.03
N LYS A 62 -3.66 -17.62 9.25
CA LYS A 62 -4.85 -17.46 8.42
C LYS A 62 -4.99 -16.02 7.95
N SER A 63 -5.22 -15.82 6.64
CA SER A 63 -5.45 -14.50 6.04
C SER A 63 -6.86 -14.41 5.45
N PHE A 64 -7.56 -13.33 5.79
CA PHE A 64 -8.92 -13.06 5.37
C PHE A 64 -8.96 -11.83 4.47
N ASP A 65 -9.89 -11.84 3.53
CA ASP A 65 -10.21 -10.68 2.68
C ASP A 65 -11.19 -9.72 3.39
N ASN A 66 -11.64 -8.71 2.65
CA ASN A 66 -12.54 -7.66 3.15
C ASN A 66 -13.98 -8.11 3.44
N ILE A 67 -14.36 -9.32 3.02
CA ILE A 67 -15.68 -9.94 3.29
C ILE A 67 -15.57 -11.16 4.22
N ASP A 68 -14.49 -11.23 5.01
CA ASP A 68 -14.19 -12.32 5.95
C ASP A 68 -14.01 -13.70 5.32
N LYS A 69 -13.74 -13.79 4.01
CA LYS A 69 -13.43 -15.06 3.36
C LYS A 69 -11.95 -15.39 3.55
N PRO A 70 -11.61 -16.59 4.07
CA PRO A 70 -10.21 -17.03 4.13
C PRO A 70 -9.71 -17.27 2.70
N TRP A 71 -8.61 -16.63 2.35
CA TRP A 71 -7.98 -16.76 1.03
C TRP A 71 -6.59 -17.40 1.10
N PHE A 72 -5.98 -17.45 2.29
CA PHE A 72 -4.67 -18.07 2.49
C PHE A 72 -4.56 -18.65 3.89
N GLU A 73 -4.01 -19.86 4.00
CA GLU A 73 -3.73 -20.54 5.24
C GLU A 73 -2.42 -21.32 5.13
N VAL A 74 -1.62 -21.32 6.21
CA VAL A 74 -0.38 -22.07 6.30
C VAL A 74 -0.10 -22.47 7.74
N PHE A 75 0.51 -23.64 7.92
CA PHE A 75 1.08 -24.09 9.20
C PHE A 75 2.58 -24.29 9.05
N PHE A 76 3.33 -23.60 9.90
CA PHE A 76 4.79 -23.73 10.01
C PHE A 76 5.16 -24.46 11.29
N LYS A 77 6.07 -25.44 11.17
CA LYS A 77 6.71 -26.06 12.32
C LYS A 77 7.73 -25.09 12.93
N LEU A 78 7.69 -24.90 14.25
CA LEU A 78 8.70 -24.11 14.95
C LEU A 78 9.75 -25.02 15.61
N PRO A 79 11.00 -24.58 15.75
CA PRO A 79 11.52 -23.28 15.32
C PRO A 79 11.98 -23.24 13.85
N SER A 80 11.94 -24.32 13.08
CA SER A 80 12.54 -24.41 11.74
C SER A 80 11.83 -23.52 10.68
N LEU A 81 10.54 -23.21 10.90
CA LEU A 81 9.64 -22.59 9.92
C LEU A 81 9.44 -23.45 8.67
N ASP A 82 9.53 -24.77 8.81
CA ASP A 82 9.18 -25.68 7.72
C ASP A 82 7.67 -25.65 7.48
N ILE A 83 7.29 -25.64 6.19
CA ILE A 83 5.89 -25.61 5.78
C ILE A 83 5.32 -27.00 5.88
N CYS A 84 4.43 -27.23 6.85
CA CYS A 84 3.73 -28.53 7.00
C CYS A 84 2.45 -28.61 6.16
N TYR A 85 1.75 -27.46 6.04
CA TYR A 85 0.51 -27.34 5.27
C TYR A 85 0.40 -25.93 4.68
N ASN A 86 -0.19 -25.79 3.52
CA ASN A 86 -0.53 -24.51 2.91
C ASN A 86 -1.61 -24.61 1.85
N THR A 87 -2.39 -23.55 1.65
CA THR A 87 -3.40 -23.43 0.59
C THR A 87 -2.83 -22.81 -0.70
N GLU A 88 -1.69 -22.08 -0.62
CA GLU A 88 -1.03 -21.46 -1.77
C GLU A 88 0.49 -21.39 -1.54
N LYS A 89 1.23 -22.23 -2.28
CA LYS A 89 2.67 -22.49 -2.11
C LYS A 89 3.52 -21.22 -2.23
N LYS A 90 3.26 -20.37 -3.23
CA LYS A 90 4.07 -19.17 -3.50
C LYS A 90 3.95 -18.14 -2.36
N THR A 91 2.75 -17.95 -1.83
CA THR A 91 2.49 -17.05 -0.70
C THR A 91 3.09 -17.62 0.59
N ALA A 92 3.00 -18.94 0.82
CA ALA A 92 3.62 -19.60 1.97
C ALA A 92 5.14 -19.41 1.99
N PHE A 93 5.82 -19.60 0.85
CA PHE A 93 7.25 -19.35 0.75
C PHE A 93 7.64 -17.88 0.97
N ARG A 94 6.85 -16.93 0.44
CA ARG A 94 7.09 -15.50 0.67
C ARG A 94 6.95 -15.15 2.15
N LEU A 95 5.89 -15.64 2.80
CA LEU A 95 5.68 -15.41 4.23
C LEU A 95 6.79 -16.04 5.06
N ARG A 96 7.18 -17.30 4.76
CA ARG A 96 8.32 -17.97 5.39
C ARG A 96 9.59 -17.13 5.31
N ASN A 97 9.90 -16.59 4.14
CA ASN A 97 11.07 -15.76 3.96
C ASN A 97 11.02 -14.48 4.79
N LEU A 98 9.88 -13.80 4.87
CA LEU A 98 9.70 -12.64 5.74
C LEU A 98 9.94 -12.98 7.22
N LEU A 99 9.41 -14.11 7.70
CA LEU A 99 9.61 -14.56 9.08
C LEU A 99 11.07 -14.95 9.35
N LEU A 100 11.74 -15.61 8.39
CA LEU A 100 13.18 -15.94 8.50
C LEU A 100 14.05 -14.68 8.52
N GLU A 101 13.77 -13.68 7.66
CA GLU A 101 14.49 -12.41 7.69
C GLU A 101 14.24 -11.63 8.99
N SER A 102 13.01 -11.66 9.51
CA SER A 102 12.70 -11.09 10.83
C SER A 102 13.54 -11.73 11.92
N ARG A 103 13.70 -13.06 11.88
CA ARG A 103 14.53 -13.82 12.83
C ARG A 103 16.02 -13.50 12.71
N LYS A 104 16.54 -13.25 11.49
CA LYS A 104 17.93 -12.82 11.32
C LYS A 104 18.20 -11.50 12.01
N ILE A 105 17.22 -10.58 12.02
CA ILE A 105 17.34 -9.28 12.70
C ILE A 105 17.12 -9.42 14.20
N LYS A 106 16.10 -10.18 14.63
CA LYS A 106 15.75 -10.45 16.03
C LYS A 106 15.93 -11.94 16.34
N LYS A 107 17.10 -12.33 16.79
CA LYS A 107 17.54 -13.74 16.96
C LYS A 107 16.56 -14.64 17.71
N ASN A 108 15.81 -14.11 18.68
CA ASN A 108 14.87 -14.87 19.51
C ASN A 108 13.44 -14.89 18.97
N PHE A 109 13.16 -14.21 17.85
CA PHE A 109 11.83 -14.19 17.27
C PHE A 109 11.42 -15.57 16.78
N LEU A 110 10.30 -16.11 17.31
CA LEU A 110 9.77 -17.43 17.03
C LEU A 110 10.75 -18.61 17.27
N LYS A 111 11.75 -18.45 18.15
CA LYS A 111 12.75 -19.50 18.41
C LYS A 111 12.40 -20.43 19.56
N ASN A 112 11.90 -19.89 20.67
CA ASN A 112 11.70 -20.63 21.91
C ASN A 112 10.21 -20.76 22.23
N SER A 113 9.46 -21.41 21.34
CA SER A 113 8.01 -21.47 21.49
C SER A 113 7.60 -22.90 21.84
N PHE A 114 7.09 -23.08 23.06
CA PHE A 114 6.36 -24.27 23.47
C PHE A 114 4.88 -23.94 23.25
N GLY A 115 4.23 -24.61 22.29
CA GLY A 115 2.84 -24.36 21.95
C GLY A 115 2.64 -23.78 20.54
N ILE A 116 1.45 -23.25 20.26
CA ILE A 116 1.06 -22.82 18.94
C ILE A 116 0.73 -21.32 18.93
N PHE A 117 1.35 -20.58 18.02
CA PHE A 117 0.90 -19.24 17.64
C PHE A 117 -0.20 -19.33 16.60
N TYR A 118 -1.32 -18.67 16.84
CA TYR A 118 -2.39 -18.46 15.88
C TYR A 118 -2.36 -17.01 15.42
N VAL A 119 -2.07 -16.78 14.14
CA VAL A 119 -2.05 -15.47 13.54
C VAL A 119 -3.22 -15.33 12.57
N LYS A 120 -4.02 -14.29 12.79
CA LYS A 120 -5.10 -13.89 11.88
C LYS A 120 -4.78 -12.53 11.28
N THR A 121 -4.77 -12.45 9.95
CA THR A 121 -4.71 -11.15 9.24
C THR A 121 -6.00 -10.93 8.48
N LYS A 122 -6.50 -9.68 8.44
CA LYS A 122 -7.69 -9.32 7.68
C LYS A 122 -7.44 -8.01 6.93
N LEU A 123 -7.67 -8.03 5.62
CA LEU A 123 -7.75 -6.83 4.80
C LEU A 123 -9.14 -6.21 4.93
N GLU A 124 -9.22 -4.87 5.01
CA GLU A 124 -10.47 -4.13 4.95
C GLU A 124 -10.80 -3.61 3.56
N PHE A 125 -9.94 -3.88 2.60
CA PHE A 125 -10.09 -3.54 1.18
C PHE A 125 -9.83 -4.76 0.29
N PRO A 126 -10.44 -4.84 -0.89
CA PRO A 126 -10.17 -5.91 -1.85
C PRO A 126 -8.69 -6.00 -2.21
N ILE A 127 -8.14 -7.20 -2.28
CA ILE A 127 -6.71 -7.47 -2.50
C ILE A 127 -6.16 -6.88 -3.82
N ASN A 128 -7.06 -6.60 -4.77
CA ASN A 128 -6.73 -6.01 -6.07
C ASN A 128 -6.80 -4.47 -6.10
N TRP A 129 -7.05 -3.80 -4.97
CA TRP A 129 -7.13 -2.34 -4.92
C TRP A 129 -5.78 -1.61 -4.90
N GLY A 130 -4.66 -2.32 -4.80
CA GLY A 130 -3.33 -1.70 -4.83
C GLY A 130 -3.00 -0.78 -3.64
N LEU A 131 -3.77 -0.86 -2.55
CA LEU A 131 -3.60 -0.01 -1.36
C LEU A 131 -2.48 -0.47 -0.42
N GLY A 132 -1.60 -1.36 -0.87
CA GLY A 132 -0.38 -1.71 -0.14
C GLY A 132 -0.51 -2.87 0.84
N SER A 133 -1.31 -3.91 0.53
CA SER A 133 -1.46 -5.11 1.38
C SER A 133 -0.13 -5.78 1.78
N SER A 134 0.88 -5.77 0.91
CA SER A 134 2.21 -6.30 1.25
C SER A 134 2.92 -5.41 2.26
N SER A 135 2.84 -4.09 2.11
CA SER A 135 3.52 -3.13 2.99
C SER A 135 2.88 -3.09 4.38
N THR A 136 1.55 -3.19 4.45
CA THR A 136 0.83 -3.31 5.74
C THR A 136 1.20 -4.60 6.46
N LEU A 137 1.34 -5.72 5.73
CA LEU A 137 1.79 -6.98 6.29
C LEU A 137 3.22 -6.90 6.84
N ILE A 138 4.16 -6.36 6.05
CA ILE A 138 5.56 -6.17 6.48
C ILE A 138 5.63 -5.32 7.72
N ASN A 139 4.90 -4.20 7.77
CA ASN A 139 4.88 -3.30 8.91
C ASN A 139 4.32 -3.99 10.17
N ASN A 140 3.24 -4.77 10.03
CA ASN A 140 2.66 -5.51 11.14
C ASN A 140 3.59 -6.63 11.66
N ILE A 141 4.27 -7.36 10.77
CA ILE A 141 5.29 -8.36 11.16
C ILE A 141 6.46 -7.67 11.86
N ALA A 142 6.92 -6.51 11.37
CA ALA A 142 8.00 -5.76 11.97
C ALA A 142 7.63 -5.26 13.38
N LYS A 143 6.40 -4.78 13.58
CA LYS A 143 5.87 -4.44 14.91
C LYS A 143 5.86 -5.64 15.84
N TRP A 144 5.37 -6.80 15.36
CA TRP A 144 5.37 -8.04 16.14
C TRP A 144 6.78 -8.49 16.55
N ALA A 145 7.71 -8.45 15.62
CA ALA A 145 9.10 -8.82 15.88
C ALA A 145 9.90 -7.72 16.61
N SER A 146 9.32 -6.52 16.81
CA SER A 146 9.99 -5.32 17.36
C SER A 146 11.28 -4.98 16.60
N ILE A 147 11.18 -4.88 15.27
CA ILE A 147 12.28 -4.55 14.35
C ILE A 147 11.90 -3.41 13.40
N ASP A 148 12.92 -2.82 12.78
CA ASP A 148 12.71 -1.80 11.74
C ASP A 148 12.13 -2.41 10.45
N PRO A 149 10.94 -1.98 9.98
CA PRO A 149 10.32 -2.52 8.78
C PRO A 149 11.12 -2.26 7.50
N TYR A 150 11.95 -1.22 7.43
CA TYR A 150 12.82 -0.96 6.27
C TYR A 150 13.85 -2.07 6.06
N LYS A 151 14.38 -2.65 7.13
CA LYS A 151 15.32 -3.78 7.06
C LYS A 151 14.69 -5.03 6.44
N LEU A 152 13.37 -5.22 6.60
CA LEU A 152 12.63 -6.29 5.93
C LEU A 152 12.35 -5.96 4.46
N LEU A 153 12.07 -4.68 4.17
CA LEU A 153 11.78 -4.24 2.82
C LEU A 153 12.99 -4.39 1.88
N GLU A 154 14.15 -3.90 2.30
CA GLU A 154 15.39 -3.87 1.50
C GLU A 154 15.73 -5.24 0.88
N LYS A 155 15.47 -6.33 1.61
CA LYS A 155 15.80 -7.68 1.18
C LYS A 155 14.73 -8.34 0.32
N ASN A 156 13.49 -7.89 0.42
CA ASN A 156 12.35 -8.60 -0.16
C ASN A 156 11.66 -7.86 -1.30
N PHE A 157 11.78 -6.52 -1.36
CA PHE A 157 11.01 -5.72 -2.30
C PHE A 157 11.83 -4.56 -2.87
N PRO A 158 11.95 -4.45 -4.21
CA PRO A 158 12.57 -3.29 -4.84
C PRO A 158 11.65 -2.08 -4.73
N GLY A 159 12.15 -0.95 -4.25
CA GLY A 159 11.36 0.29 -4.18
C GLY A 159 12.08 1.38 -3.40
N SER A 160 11.42 2.52 -3.23
CA SER A 160 11.95 3.64 -2.44
C SER A 160 11.71 3.49 -0.94
N GLY A 161 10.77 2.63 -0.53
CA GLY A 161 10.34 2.49 0.85
C GLY A 161 9.24 3.48 1.27
N TYR A 162 8.71 4.31 0.36
CA TYR A 162 7.60 5.21 0.70
C TYR A 162 6.37 4.46 1.19
N ASP A 163 6.14 3.25 0.68
CA ASP A 163 5.03 2.39 1.10
C ASP A 163 5.11 2.11 2.60
N ILE A 164 6.28 1.69 3.08
CA ILE A 164 6.53 1.45 4.52
C ILE A 164 6.38 2.75 5.30
N ALA A 165 6.96 3.84 4.81
CA ALA A 165 6.81 5.15 5.45
C ALA A 165 5.34 5.51 5.64
N CYS A 166 4.51 5.32 4.61
CA CYS A 166 3.11 5.69 4.64
C CYS A 166 2.30 4.80 5.61
N VAL A 167 2.43 3.46 5.50
CA VAL A 167 1.65 2.53 6.34
C VAL A 167 2.07 2.54 7.82
N SER A 168 3.25 3.05 8.12
CA SER A 168 3.74 3.24 9.50
C SER A 168 3.20 4.52 10.15
N ASN A 169 2.54 5.39 9.38
CA ASN A 169 2.02 6.67 9.83
C ASN A 169 0.48 6.72 9.68
N SER A 170 -0.18 7.45 10.59
CA SER A 170 -1.61 7.76 10.54
C SER A 170 -1.91 9.15 9.97
N LYS A 171 -0.91 9.82 9.42
CA LYS A 171 -1.03 11.15 8.79
C LYS A 171 -0.40 11.14 7.42
N PRO A 172 -0.85 11.99 6.50
CA PRO A 172 -0.17 12.24 5.22
C PRO A 172 1.31 12.54 5.41
N ILE A 173 2.14 12.04 4.50
CA ILE A 173 3.59 12.24 4.57
C ILE A 173 4.14 12.84 3.28
N ILE A 174 5.15 13.69 3.45
CA ILE A 174 6.10 14.03 2.41
C ILE A 174 7.25 13.03 2.52
N PHE A 175 7.54 12.36 1.42
CA PHE A 175 8.63 11.40 1.32
C PHE A 175 9.67 11.86 0.33
N LYS A 176 10.95 11.64 0.66
CA LYS A 176 12.08 11.85 -0.25
C LYS A 176 13.21 10.89 0.10
N LEU A 177 13.91 10.38 -0.90
CA LEU A 177 15.22 9.74 -0.68
C LEU A 177 16.32 10.80 -0.65
N LYS A 178 17.08 10.85 0.45
CA LYS A 178 18.31 11.64 0.59
C LYS A 178 19.48 10.69 0.83
N ASN A 179 20.45 10.64 -0.08
CA ASN A 179 21.56 9.68 -0.02
C ASN A 179 21.08 8.23 0.16
N LYS A 180 20.08 7.84 -0.63
CA LYS A 180 19.41 6.52 -0.58
C LYS A 180 18.69 6.20 0.74
N LYS A 181 18.64 7.11 1.70
CA LYS A 181 17.92 6.95 2.97
C LYS A 181 16.57 7.64 2.93
N PRO A 182 15.50 7.02 3.45
CA PRO A 182 14.19 7.65 3.58
C PRO A 182 14.25 8.89 4.47
N HIS A 183 13.71 10.00 3.96
CA HIS A 183 13.44 11.21 4.72
C HIS A 183 11.94 11.44 4.69
N VAL A 184 11.29 11.39 5.85
CA VAL A 184 9.84 11.39 6.02
C VAL A 184 9.42 12.53 6.91
N VAL A 185 8.45 13.33 6.46
CA VAL A 185 7.85 14.40 7.25
C VAL A 185 6.34 14.22 7.23
N THR A 186 5.72 14.11 8.39
CA THR A 186 4.25 14.10 8.51
C THR A 186 3.70 15.50 8.31
N ILE A 187 2.59 15.63 7.61
CA ILE A 187 1.93 16.90 7.33
C ILE A 187 0.41 16.79 7.57
N ASN A 188 -0.24 17.95 7.63
CA ASN A 188 -1.68 18.04 7.52
C ASN A 188 -2.05 18.34 6.06
N PHE A 189 -2.67 17.39 5.37
CA PHE A 189 -3.16 17.56 4.00
C PHE A 189 -4.69 17.46 3.99
N ASN A 190 -5.36 18.59 4.14
CA ASN A 190 -6.82 18.69 4.16
C ASN A 190 -7.25 19.83 3.20
N PRO A 191 -7.23 19.61 1.87
CA PRO A 191 -7.55 20.66 0.91
C PRO A 191 -9.02 21.09 1.05
N PRO A 192 -9.32 22.42 0.98
CA PRO A 192 -10.66 22.94 1.21
C PRO A 192 -11.70 22.45 0.19
N PHE A 193 -11.23 21.93 -0.93
CA PHE A 193 -12.03 21.36 -2.00
C PHE A 193 -12.09 19.81 -1.97
N LYS A 194 -11.69 19.16 -0.89
CA LYS A 194 -11.66 17.68 -0.79
C LYS A 194 -12.98 17.00 -1.13
N LYS A 195 -14.13 17.63 -0.82
CA LYS A 195 -15.46 17.14 -1.19
C LYS A 195 -15.70 17.05 -2.70
N LYS A 196 -14.83 17.67 -3.51
CA LYS A 196 -14.84 17.59 -4.98
C LYS A 196 -13.80 16.60 -5.53
N LEU A 197 -13.10 15.85 -4.68
CA LEU A 197 -12.11 14.84 -5.04
C LEU A 197 -12.66 13.44 -4.79
N PHE A 198 -12.47 12.56 -5.77
CA PHE A 198 -12.92 11.16 -5.73
C PHE A 198 -11.83 10.24 -6.26
N PHE A 199 -11.91 8.97 -5.88
CA PHE A 199 -11.02 7.92 -6.32
C PHE A 199 -11.83 6.89 -7.12
N LEU A 200 -11.44 6.69 -8.37
CA LEU A 200 -12.08 5.74 -9.29
C LEU A 200 -11.18 4.51 -9.43
N HIS A 201 -11.71 3.32 -9.15
CA HIS A 201 -10.99 2.07 -9.38
C HIS A 201 -11.10 1.66 -10.85
N LEU A 202 -9.95 1.38 -11.47
CA LEU A 202 -9.85 1.06 -12.90
C LEU A 202 -10.11 -0.42 -13.24
N ASN A 203 -10.55 -1.23 -12.26
CA ASN A 203 -10.77 -2.68 -12.40
C ASN A 203 -9.55 -3.46 -12.93
N LYS A 204 -8.35 -2.87 -12.84
CA LYS A 204 -7.11 -3.40 -13.39
C LYS A 204 -5.97 -3.25 -12.39
N LYS A 205 -5.45 -4.38 -11.90
CA LYS A 205 -4.27 -4.40 -11.04
C LYS A 205 -2.99 -4.26 -11.87
N LYS A 206 -2.07 -3.41 -11.43
CA LYS A 206 -0.74 -3.27 -12.02
C LYS A 206 0.35 -3.82 -11.10
N ASN A 207 1.36 -4.41 -11.71
CA ASN A 207 2.54 -4.90 -11.00
C ASN A 207 3.54 -3.76 -10.78
N THR A 208 3.71 -3.34 -9.53
CA THR A 208 4.62 -2.25 -9.18
C THR A 208 6.07 -2.53 -9.60
N CYS A 209 6.55 -3.78 -9.48
CA CYS A 209 7.92 -4.14 -9.86
C CYS A 209 8.15 -3.99 -11.36
N GLU A 210 7.16 -4.33 -12.19
CA GLU A 210 7.23 -4.15 -13.65
C GLU A 210 7.20 -2.66 -14.01
N GLY A 211 6.32 -1.88 -13.38
CA GLY A 211 6.27 -0.43 -13.57
C GLY A 211 7.61 0.25 -13.23
N ILE A 212 8.24 -0.11 -12.12
CA ILE A 212 9.55 0.42 -11.71
C ILE A 212 10.64 0.00 -12.72
N ARG A 213 10.64 -1.27 -13.16
CA ARG A 213 11.61 -1.73 -14.17
C ARG A 213 11.45 -0.98 -15.48
N PHE A 214 10.22 -0.81 -15.94
CA PHE A 214 9.91 -0.05 -17.15
C PHE A 214 10.35 1.41 -17.04
N PHE A 215 10.07 2.08 -15.92
CA PHE A 215 10.54 3.45 -15.70
C PHE A 215 12.08 3.55 -15.68
N ARG A 216 12.78 2.61 -15.03
CA ARG A 216 14.24 2.56 -14.98
C ARG A 216 14.89 2.34 -16.34
N SER A 217 14.21 1.70 -17.30
CA SER A 217 14.71 1.52 -18.65
C SER A 217 14.69 2.81 -19.48
N LYS A 218 14.00 3.86 -19.02
CA LYS A 218 13.94 5.15 -19.71
C LYS A 218 15.20 5.97 -19.44
N LYS A 219 15.85 6.46 -20.52
CA LYS A 219 17.14 7.19 -20.44
C LYS A 219 17.00 8.69 -20.13
N ASN A 220 15.78 9.26 -20.23
CA ASN A 220 15.55 10.71 -20.24
C ASN A 220 15.06 11.28 -18.89
N ILE A 221 15.53 10.75 -17.77
CA ILE A 221 15.18 11.26 -16.44
C ILE A 221 16.17 12.39 -16.11
N SER A 222 15.78 13.62 -16.40
CA SER A 222 16.61 14.82 -16.14
C SER A 222 16.42 15.36 -14.73
N SER A 223 17.43 16.05 -14.22
CA SER A 223 17.32 16.82 -12.95
C SER A 223 16.15 17.80 -13.00
N LYS A 224 15.93 18.47 -14.13
CA LYS A 224 14.81 19.38 -14.37
C LYS A 224 13.46 18.72 -14.16
N SER A 225 13.29 17.47 -14.60
CA SER A 225 12.05 16.71 -14.39
C SER A 225 11.85 16.37 -12.91
N ILE A 226 12.92 15.96 -12.21
CA ILE A 226 12.90 15.65 -10.77
C ILE A 226 12.51 16.91 -9.96
N ASP A 227 13.11 18.07 -10.28
CA ASP A 227 12.82 19.34 -9.63
C ASP A 227 11.40 19.83 -9.93
N SER A 228 10.92 19.62 -11.15
CA SER A 228 9.55 19.95 -11.56
C SER A 228 8.52 19.16 -10.75
N ILE A 229 8.68 17.82 -10.63
CA ILE A 229 7.81 16.97 -9.81
C ILE A 229 7.87 17.40 -8.34
N SER A 230 9.06 17.69 -7.82
CA SER A 230 9.25 18.15 -6.45
C SER A 230 8.55 19.50 -6.19
N SER A 231 8.64 20.43 -7.12
CA SER A 231 7.98 21.74 -7.07
C SER A 231 6.45 21.59 -7.11
N ILE A 232 5.92 20.74 -8.00
CA ILE A 232 4.49 20.44 -8.09
C ILE A 232 4.00 19.84 -6.76
N THR A 233 4.70 18.87 -6.21
CA THR A 233 4.35 18.25 -4.91
C THR A 233 4.23 19.30 -3.80
N LYS A 234 5.22 20.21 -3.68
CA LYS A 234 5.19 21.28 -2.68
C LYS A 234 4.00 22.22 -2.87
N LYS A 235 3.69 22.61 -4.12
CA LYS A 235 2.56 23.49 -4.43
C LYS A 235 1.22 22.84 -4.14
N ILE A 236 1.05 21.55 -4.42
CA ILE A 236 -0.16 20.77 -4.16
C ILE A 236 -0.51 20.77 -2.66
N ILE A 237 0.48 20.70 -1.78
CA ILE A 237 0.28 20.67 -0.33
C ILE A 237 -0.38 21.94 0.19
N VAL A 238 -0.05 23.07 -0.39
CA VAL A 238 -0.53 24.41 0.05
C VAL A 238 -1.66 24.96 -0.83
N CYS A 239 -2.04 24.23 -1.86
CA CYS A 239 -3.06 24.65 -2.84
C CYS A 239 -4.43 24.89 -2.19
N LYS A 240 -5.06 26.02 -2.51
CA LYS A 240 -6.34 26.45 -1.93
C LYS A 240 -7.54 26.31 -2.87
N THR A 241 -7.30 26.16 -4.17
CA THR A 241 -8.38 26.09 -5.15
C THR A 241 -8.33 24.79 -5.97
N LEU A 242 -9.51 24.26 -6.31
CA LEU A 242 -9.60 23.07 -7.16
C LEU A 242 -8.97 23.33 -8.55
N LYS A 243 -9.17 24.50 -9.12
CA LYS A 243 -8.64 24.85 -10.45
C LYS A 243 -7.10 24.79 -10.48
N GLU A 244 -6.44 25.38 -9.49
CA GLU A 244 -4.98 25.34 -9.37
C GLU A 244 -4.49 23.88 -9.17
N PHE A 245 -5.17 23.13 -8.31
CA PHE A 245 -4.86 21.71 -8.03
C PHE A 245 -4.95 20.86 -9.31
N GLU A 246 -6.01 21.03 -10.11
CA GLU A 246 -6.19 20.33 -11.39
C GLU A 246 -5.05 20.68 -12.38
N ILE A 247 -4.66 21.95 -12.47
CA ILE A 247 -3.55 22.39 -13.33
C ILE A 247 -2.23 21.74 -12.90
N LEU A 248 -1.94 21.71 -11.61
CA LEU A 248 -0.73 21.10 -11.07
C LEU A 248 -0.70 19.57 -11.33
N LEU A 249 -1.81 18.88 -11.12
CA LEU A 249 -1.91 17.45 -11.40
C LEU A 249 -1.80 17.13 -12.89
N LEU A 250 -2.38 17.96 -13.76
CA LEU A 250 -2.25 17.79 -15.21
C LEU A 250 -0.78 17.96 -15.66
N LYS A 251 -0.06 18.94 -15.11
CA LYS A 251 1.38 19.10 -15.36
C LYS A 251 2.17 17.89 -14.89
N HIS A 252 1.83 17.34 -13.71
CA HIS A 252 2.45 16.14 -13.18
C HIS A 252 2.24 14.93 -14.11
N GLU A 253 1.00 14.68 -14.55
CA GLU A 253 0.66 13.61 -15.49
C GLU A 253 1.44 13.74 -16.82
N ARG A 254 1.50 14.94 -17.39
CA ARG A 254 2.24 15.19 -18.63
C ARG A 254 3.73 14.89 -18.52
N ILE A 255 4.36 15.22 -17.40
CA ILE A 255 5.79 14.92 -17.16
C ILE A 255 6.00 13.41 -17.15
N ILE A 256 5.17 12.66 -16.44
CA ILE A 256 5.29 11.19 -16.37
C ILE A 256 4.98 10.56 -17.74
N SER A 257 3.90 10.98 -18.39
CA SER A 257 3.50 10.54 -19.72
C SER A 257 4.64 10.70 -20.74
N GLY A 258 5.25 11.89 -20.78
CA GLY A 258 6.35 12.17 -21.69
C GLY A 258 7.60 11.32 -21.43
N ILE A 259 7.91 10.95 -20.19
CA ILE A 259 9.06 10.10 -19.87
C ILE A 259 8.74 8.62 -20.15
N LEU A 260 7.55 8.17 -19.81
CA LEU A 260 7.13 6.79 -20.06
C LEU A 260 6.86 6.54 -21.55
N ASP A 261 6.59 7.60 -22.31
CA ASP A 261 6.15 7.54 -23.71
C ASP A 261 4.86 6.71 -23.87
N ILE A 262 3.90 6.99 -22.98
CA ILE A 262 2.55 6.38 -23.02
C ILE A 262 1.50 7.45 -22.68
N PRO A 263 0.29 7.39 -23.28
CA PRO A 263 -0.77 8.36 -23.00
C PRO A 263 -1.19 8.29 -21.53
N THR A 264 -1.69 9.42 -21.01
CA THR A 264 -2.31 9.48 -19.69
C THR A 264 -3.58 8.60 -19.66
N VAL A 265 -3.98 8.17 -18.45
CA VAL A 265 -5.25 7.43 -18.29
C VAL A 265 -6.44 8.25 -18.79
N LYS A 266 -6.39 9.58 -18.64
CA LYS A 266 -7.41 10.49 -19.17
C LYS A 266 -7.49 10.41 -20.68
N GLU A 267 -6.38 10.56 -21.37
CA GLU A 267 -6.31 10.50 -22.85
C GLU A 267 -6.76 9.14 -23.39
N HIS A 268 -6.40 8.06 -22.69
CA HIS A 268 -6.69 6.70 -23.15
C HIS A 268 -8.13 6.25 -22.90
N TYR A 269 -8.70 6.53 -21.70
CA TYR A 269 -10.02 5.99 -21.31
C TYR A 269 -11.11 7.05 -21.21
N PHE A 270 -10.76 8.31 -20.92
CA PHE A 270 -11.69 9.37 -20.55
C PHE A 270 -11.38 10.71 -21.22
N PRO A 271 -11.14 10.74 -22.57
CA PRO A 271 -10.70 11.97 -23.25
C PRO A 271 -11.74 13.09 -23.18
N ASP A 272 -13.00 12.74 -23.11
CA ASP A 272 -14.16 13.63 -23.04
C ASP A 272 -14.56 14.05 -21.61
N TYR A 273 -13.88 13.54 -20.57
CA TYR A 273 -14.18 13.94 -19.21
C TYR A 273 -13.62 15.34 -18.89
N LEU A 274 -14.50 16.25 -18.44
CA LEU A 274 -14.13 17.66 -18.20
C LEU A 274 -13.28 17.89 -16.93
N GLY A 275 -13.26 16.93 -15.98
CA GLY A 275 -12.44 17.00 -14.78
C GLY A 275 -11.03 16.45 -14.99
N ILE A 276 -10.20 16.55 -13.93
CA ILE A 276 -8.92 15.86 -13.91
C ILE A 276 -9.13 14.34 -13.77
N VAL A 277 -8.30 13.56 -14.41
CA VAL A 277 -8.08 12.13 -14.14
C VAL A 277 -6.60 11.94 -13.98
N LYS A 278 -6.16 11.59 -12.79
CA LYS A 278 -4.75 11.43 -12.45
C LYS A 278 -4.45 10.01 -11.98
N SER A 279 -3.49 9.37 -12.60
CA SER A 279 -2.98 8.06 -12.19
C SER A 279 -2.38 8.11 -10.78
N LEU A 280 -2.56 7.04 -10.00
CA LEU A 280 -2.01 6.91 -8.66
C LEU A 280 -1.15 5.65 -8.57
N GLY A 281 0.02 5.77 -7.94
CA GLY A 281 0.92 4.62 -7.76
C GLY A 281 1.49 4.10 -9.08
N THR A 282 1.23 2.83 -9.39
CA THR A 282 1.70 2.23 -10.66
C THR A 282 0.81 2.66 -11.81
N TRP A 283 1.36 3.37 -12.75
CA TRP A 283 0.67 4.08 -13.83
C TRP A 283 -0.25 3.18 -14.69
N GLY A 284 -1.47 3.64 -14.88
CA GLY A 284 -2.49 2.96 -15.70
C GLY A 284 -3.18 1.76 -15.03
N GLY A 285 -3.16 1.66 -13.71
CA GLY A 285 -3.87 0.64 -12.95
C GLY A 285 -4.34 1.10 -11.58
N ASP A 286 -4.92 0.19 -10.82
CA ASP A 286 -5.49 0.36 -9.51
C ASP A 286 -6.48 1.54 -9.44
N PHE A 287 -6.13 2.68 -8.86
CA PHE A 287 -6.97 3.86 -8.73
C PHE A 287 -6.45 5.07 -9.52
N VAL A 288 -7.39 5.92 -9.91
CA VAL A 288 -7.10 7.30 -10.34
C VAL A 288 -7.84 8.28 -9.45
N LEU A 289 -7.23 9.45 -9.23
CA LEU A 289 -7.92 10.59 -8.63
C LEU A 289 -8.71 11.31 -9.73
N ILE A 290 -9.99 11.61 -9.43
CA ILE A 290 -10.87 12.37 -10.32
C ILE A 290 -11.45 13.57 -9.58
N SER A 291 -11.67 14.67 -10.27
CA SER A 291 -12.41 15.81 -9.72
C SER A 291 -13.86 15.80 -10.14
N PHE A 292 -14.73 16.23 -9.25
CA PHE A 292 -16.17 16.25 -9.47
C PHE A 292 -16.57 17.08 -10.69
N ARG A 293 -17.47 16.51 -11.51
CA ARG A 293 -18.28 17.21 -12.53
C ARG A 293 -19.71 16.69 -12.48
N LYS A 294 -20.67 17.54 -12.79
CA LYS A 294 -22.10 17.14 -12.87
C LYS A 294 -22.25 15.90 -13.77
N GLY A 295 -22.93 14.88 -13.28
CA GLY A 295 -23.10 13.62 -14.03
C GLY A 295 -21.92 12.63 -13.94
N MET A 296 -20.87 12.92 -13.15
CA MET A 296 -19.66 12.09 -12.99
C MET A 296 -19.95 10.60 -12.80
N LYS A 297 -20.79 10.24 -11.82
CA LYS A 297 -21.11 8.83 -11.54
C LYS A 297 -21.71 8.12 -12.76
N LYS A 298 -22.68 8.77 -13.43
CA LYS A 298 -23.32 8.23 -14.64
C LYS A 298 -22.32 8.08 -15.79
N TYR A 299 -21.40 9.05 -15.94
CA TYR A 299 -20.36 9.01 -16.96
C TYR A 299 -19.44 7.80 -16.80
N PHE A 300 -18.85 7.60 -15.61
CA PHE A 300 -17.94 6.48 -15.36
C PHE A 300 -18.66 5.13 -15.36
N SER A 301 -19.88 5.06 -14.82
CA SER A 301 -20.69 3.84 -14.81
C SER A 301 -21.01 3.35 -16.24
N LYS A 302 -21.35 4.27 -17.17
CA LYS A 302 -21.55 3.93 -18.59
C LYS A 302 -20.30 3.34 -19.27
N LYS A 303 -19.11 3.64 -18.74
CA LYS A 303 -17.83 3.10 -19.23
C LYS A 303 -17.38 1.84 -18.46
N GLY A 304 -18.24 1.28 -17.57
CA GLY A 304 -17.95 0.05 -16.82
C GLY A 304 -17.17 0.25 -15.51
N PHE A 305 -17.00 1.50 -15.05
CA PHE A 305 -16.29 1.81 -13.82
C PHE A 305 -17.28 2.21 -12.73
N HIS A 306 -17.50 1.33 -11.76
CA HIS A 306 -18.58 1.48 -10.76
C HIS A 306 -18.04 1.83 -9.36
N THR A 307 -16.79 1.51 -9.05
CA THR A 307 -16.20 1.77 -7.73
C THR A 307 -15.62 3.18 -7.69
N ILE A 308 -16.37 4.08 -7.07
CA ILE A 308 -15.99 5.49 -6.86
C ILE A 308 -16.10 5.79 -5.38
N LEU A 309 -15.00 6.18 -4.76
CA LEU A 309 -14.91 6.57 -3.36
C LEU A 309 -14.65 8.07 -3.24
N SER A 310 -15.29 8.74 -2.30
CA SER A 310 -14.98 10.13 -1.95
C SER A 310 -13.61 10.24 -1.28
N PHE A 311 -13.11 11.46 -1.13
CA PHE A 311 -11.85 11.70 -0.43
C PHE A 311 -11.90 11.18 1.01
N ASP A 312 -12.99 11.45 1.73
CA ASP A 312 -13.16 11.06 3.14
C ASP A 312 -13.42 9.54 3.32
N GLU A 313 -13.91 8.82 2.30
CA GLU A 313 -14.02 7.35 2.32
C GLU A 313 -12.67 6.66 2.05
N MET A 314 -11.75 7.33 1.35
CA MET A 314 -10.47 6.76 0.96
C MET A 314 -9.33 7.18 1.89
N ILE A 315 -9.21 8.46 2.25
CA ILE A 315 -8.07 9.06 2.95
C ILE A 315 -8.40 9.28 4.42
N LEU A 316 -7.47 8.84 5.29
CA LEU A 316 -7.57 8.92 6.74
C LEU A 316 -7.52 10.38 7.25
#